data_071ea67c05420a924badcec2a1a013ef
#
_entry.id   071ea67c05420a924badcec2a1a013ef
#
_cell.length_a   1.000
_cell.length_b   1.000
_cell.length_c   1.000
_cell.angle_alpha   90.00
_cell.angle_beta   90.00
_cell.angle_gamma   90.00
#
_symmetry.space_group_name_H-M   'P 1'
#
loop_
_entity.id
_entity.type
_entity.pdbx_description
1 polymer ?
#
loop_
_entity_poly.entity_id
_entity_poly.type
_entity_poly.pdbx_seq_one_letter_code
_entity_poly.pdbx_strand_id
1 'polypeptide(L)'
;TTVTTTTPTIVTPTVITLSNDTYTVTTTASTTTTATTVGSVFTNDSMNGKPIDIQKVIFSLLPQSTPTSFIITKDGNIIIPPQTPIGRYTLNYRICDNSQTLKDKNQKPICKTATITIAVLQSVTTPTTTTSTTVTTTTTPTVVTPTVITLSDDTYTLTTTESTTTTATT
;
A
#
# COMPACT_ATOMS: atom_id res chain seq x y z
N THR A 1 -13.42 14.98 -62.63
CA THR A 1 -12.29 14.75 -61.72
C THR A 1 -12.73 15.15 -60.32
N THR A 2 -13.03 14.22 -59.46
CA THR A 2 -13.48 14.46 -58.08
C THR A 2 -12.22 14.58 -57.22
N VAL A 3 -11.99 15.76 -56.66
CA VAL A 3 -10.86 15.97 -55.70
C VAL A 3 -11.41 15.63 -54.30
N THR A 4 -10.99 14.50 -53.76
CA THR A 4 -11.31 14.13 -52.36
C THR A 4 -10.31 14.82 -51.45
N THR A 5 -10.73 15.88 -50.75
CA THR A 5 -9.95 16.57 -49.77
C THR A 5 -9.99 15.77 -48.46
N THR A 6 -8.92 15.05 -48.13
CA THR A 6 -8.77 14.42 -46.81
C THR A 6 -8.26 15.46 -45.81
N THR A 7 -9.09 15.87 -44.87
CA THR A 7 -8.67 16.71 -43.74
C THR A 7 -7.69 15.90 -42.88
N PRO A 8 -6.48 16.42 -42.59
CA PRO A 8 -5.53 15.73 -41.72
C PRO A 8 -6.12 15.60 -40.32
N THR A 9 -6.25 14.37 -39.82
CA THR A 9 -6.63 14.12 -38.44
C THR A 9 -5.44 14.44 -37.55
N ILE A 10 -5.55 15.49 -36.73
CA ILE A 10 -4.56 15.81 -35.72
C ILE A 10 -4.66 14.75 -34.61
N VAL A 11 -3.73 13.84 -34.55
CA VAL A 11 -3.62 12.85 -33.47
C VAL A 11 -2.91 13.49 -32.30
N THR A 12 -3.65 13.82 -31.25
CA THR A 12 -3.05 14.31 -29.99
C THR A 12 -2.37 13.14 -29.28
N PRO A 13 -1.08 13.26 -28.93
CA PRO A 13 -0.38 12.16 -28.24
C PRO A 13 -1.01 11.89 -26.87
N THR A 14 -1.15 10.61 -26.52
CA THR A 14 -1.60 10.21 -25.20
C THR A 14 -0.54 10.52 -24.15
N VAL A 15 -0.96 11.16 -23.08
CA VAL A 15 -0.13 11.41 -21.89
C VAL A 15 -0.66 10.56 -20.75
N ILE A 16 0.15 9.61 -20.28
CA ILE A 16 -0.13 8.82 -19.07
C ILE A 16 0.72 9.40 -17.95
N THR A 17 0.09 9.80 -16.87
CA THR A 17 0.74 10.26 -15.64
C THR A 17 0.41 9.29 -14.53
N LEU A 18 1.42 8.63 -13.97
CA LEU A 18 1.29 7.72 -12.84
C LEU A 18 2.01 8.29 -11.63
N SER A 19 1.41 8.12 -10.47
CA SER A 19 1.98 8.45 -9.18
C SER A 19 2.18 7.18 -8.36
N ASN A 20 3.15 7.18 -7.45
CA ASN A 20 3.34 6.05 -6.57
C ASN A 20 2.23 6.01 -5.51
N ASP A 21 1.82 4.80 -5.15
CA ASP A 21 0.79 4.53 -4.16
C ASP A 21 1.39 4.09 -2.84
N THR A 22 0.76 4.47 -1.74
CA THR A 22 1.14 4.02 -0.40
C THR A 22 -0.10 3.66 0.40
N TYR A 23 -0.12 2.44 0.95
CA TYR A 23 -1.22 1.91 1.75
C TYR A 23 -0.70 1.35 3.07
N THR A 24 -1.51 1.48 4.11
CA THR A 24 -1.22 0.93 5.44
C THR A 24 -2.38 0.08 5.91
N VAL A 25 -2.07 -1.11 6.41
CA VAL A 25 -3.02 -2.01 7.07
C VAL A 25 -2.51 -2.31 8.46
N THR A 26 -3.40 -2.28 9.44
CA THR A 26 -3.09 -2.66 10.82
C THR A 26 -3.75 -4.00 11.14
N THR A 27 -3.03 -4.85 11.87
CA THR A 27 -3.52 -6.13 12.37
C THR A 27 -3.16 -6.28 13.85
N THR A 28 -3.98 -7.01 14.60
CA THR A 28 -3.71 -7.31 16.03
C THR A 28 -2.82 -8.54 16.21
N ALA A 29 -2.62 -9.32 15.15
CA ALA A 29 -1.78 -10.51 15.13
C ALA A 29 -0.49 -10.26 14.35
N SER A 30 0.42 -11.24 14.32
CA SER A 30 1.63 -11.20 13.49
C SER A 30 1.37 -11.28 11.98
N THR A 31 0.14 -11.59 11.60
CA THR A 31 -0.34 -11.65 10.21
C THR A 31 -1.74 -11.06 10.11
N THR A 32 -2.17 -10.69 8.90
CA THR A 32 -3.54 -10.30 8.62
C THR A 32 -4.51 -11.47 8.88
N THR A 33 -5.66 -11.20 9.46
CA THR A 33 -6.67 -12.23 9.78
C THR A 33 -7.70 -12.43 8.67
N THR A 34 -7.98 -11.37 7.92
CA THR A 34 -8.98 -11.35 6.84
C THR A 34 -8.41 -10.72 5.59
N ALA A 35 -8.98 -11.05 4.43
CA ALA A 35 -8.70 -10.32 3.20
C ALA A 35 -9.19 -8.87 3.31
N THR A 36 -8.35 -7.92 2.96
CA THR A 36 -8.66 -6.50 3.09
C THR A 36 -8.39 -5.76 1.79
N THR A 37 -9.38 -5.05 1.27
CA THR A 37 -9.20 -4.12 0.16
C THR A 37 -8.71 -2.78 0.71
N VAL A 38 -7.55 -2.30 0.25
CA VAL A 38 -6.90 -1.10 0.80
C VAL A 38 -7.07 0.14 -0.06
N GLY A 39 -7.37 -0.03 -1.32
CA GLY A 39 -7.57 1.09 -2.26
C GLY A 39 -7.40 0.64 -3.70
N SER A 40 -7.32 1.61 -4.61
CA SER A 40 -7.11 1.35 -6.04
C SER A 40 -5.88 2.10 -6.55
N VAL A 41 -5.04 1.42 -7.31
CA VAL A 41 -3.85 1.98 -7.98
C VAL A 41 -4.20 3.12 -8.95
N PHE A 42 -5.45 3.27 -9.36
CA PHE A 42 -5.85 4.30 -10.32
C PHE A 42 -6.31 5.61 -9.66
N THR A 43 -6.33 5.68 -8.32
CA THR A 43 -6.91 6.83 -7.60
C THR A 43 -6.18 8.14 -7.88
N ASN A 44 -4.86 8.10 -8.03
CA ASN A 44 -3.98 9.26 -8.25
C ASN A 44 -3.35 9.28 -9.65
N ASP A 45 -3.79 8.37 -10.53
CA ASP A 45 -3.30 8.23 -11.88
C ASP A 45 -4.22 8.91 -12.88
N SER A 46 -3.66 9.37 -14.00
CA SER A 46 -4.44 10.02 -15.04
C SER A 46 -3.97 9.69 -16.45
N MET A 47 -4.89 9.78 -17.39
CA MET A 47 -4.63 9.74 -18.82
C MET A 47 -5.23 10.98 -19.49
N ASN A 48 -4.39 11.76 -20.15
CA ASN A 48 -4.77 13.05 -20.75
C ASN A 48 -5.43 14.02 -19.75
N GLY A 49 -4.94 14.04 -18.50
CA GLY A 49 -5.45 14.88 -17.41
C GLY A 49 -6.82 14.46 -16.84
N LYS A 50 -7.31 13.28 -17.19
CA LYS A 50 -8.55 12.69 -16.65
C LYS A 50 -8.24 11.43 -15.89
N PRO A 51 -9.06 11.02 -14.90
CA PRO A 51 -8.90 9.73 -14.23
C PRO A 51 -8.76 8.59 -15.22
N ILE A 52 -8.00 7.55 -14.85
CA ILE A 52 -7.80 6.37 -15.69
C ILE A 52 -9.15 5.72 -16.01
N ASP A 53 -9.43 5.56 -17.29
CA ASP A 53 -10.54 4.75 -17.80
C ASP A 53 -9.98 3.34 -18.08
N ILE A 54 -10.38 2.37 -17.26
CA ILE A 54 -9.89 1.01 -17.34
C ILE A 54 -10.16 0.34 -18.68
N GLN A 55 -11.18 0.76 -19.41
CA GLN A 55 -11.50 0.23 -20.74
C GLN A 55 -10.50 0.69 -21.81
N LYS A 56 -9.75 1.73 -21.52
CA LYS A 56 -8.79 2.36 -22.46
C LYS A 56 -7.35 2.03 -22.15
N VAL A 57 -7.08 1.23 -21.13
CA VAL A 57 -5.73 0.88 -20.72
C VAL A 57 -5.53 -0.62 -20.56
N ILE A 58 -4.28 -1.05 -20.69
CA ILE A 58 -3.83 -2.38 -20.31
C ILE A 58 -3.05 -2.21 -19.02
N PHE A 59 -3.59 -2.77 -17.93
CA PHE A 59 -2.91 -2.86 -16.64
C PHE A 59 -2.12 -4.17 -16.55
N SER A 60 -0.91 -4.13 -16.00
CA SER A 60 -0.12 -5.32 -15.70
C SER A 60 0.75 -5.11 -14.46
N LEU A 61 0.72 -6.10 -13.57
CA LEU A 61 1.67 -6.19 -12.47
C LEU A 61 3.00 -6.70 -13.02
N LEU A 62 4.09 -6.02 -12.68
CA LEU A 62 5.43 -6.44 -13.11
C LEU A 62 5.96 -7.55 -12.19
N PRO A 63 6.89 -8.40 -12.66
CA PRO A 63 7.53 -9.39 -11.83
C PRO A 63 8.14 -8.74 -10.57
N GLN A 64 7.91 -9.36 -9.42
CA GLN A 64 8.38 -8.89 -8.12
C GLN A 64 9.58 -9.71 -7.66
N SER A 65 10.51 -9.08 -6.96
CA SER A 65 11.65 -9.75 -6.35
C SER A 65 11.26 -10.55 -5.10
N THR A 66 10.17 -10.17 -4.43
CA THR A 66 9.60 -10.89 -3.29
C THR A 66 8.28 -11.53 -3.71
N PRO A 67 8.09 -12.85 -3.47
CA PRO A 67 6.81 -13.49 -3.69
C PRO A 67 5.77 -12.83 -2.79
N THR A 68 4.75 -12.22 -3.40
CA THR A 68 3.61 -11.67 -2.68
C THR A 68 2.35 -12.30 -3.23
N SER A 69 1.46 -12.69 -2.35
CA SER A 69 0.13 -13.20 -2.71
C SER A 69 -0.90 -12.09 -2.89
N PHE A 70 -0.47 -10.82 -2.95
CA PHE A 70 -1.37 -9.70 -3.16
C PHE A 70 -2.08 -9.81 -4.49
N ILE A 71 -3.37 -9.52 -4.47
CA ILE A 71 -4.22 -9.54 -5.64
C ILE A 71 -4.50 -8.10 -6.03
N ILE A 72 -4.23 -7.75 -7.29
CA ILE A 72 -4.71 -6.51 -7.88
C ILE A 72 -5.75 -6.89 -8.92
N THR A 73 -6.97 -6.43 -8.71
CA THR A 73 -8.07 -6.71 -9.62
C THR A 73 -7.90 -5.92 -10.92
N LYS A 74 -8.63 -6.31 -11.95
CA LYS A 74 -8.67 -5.55 -13.21
C LYS A 74 -9.11 -4.09 -13.03
N ASP A 75 -9.90 -3.81 -11.98
CA ASP A 75 -10.36 -2.45 -11.64
C ASP A 75 -9.34 -1.70 -10.77
N GLY A 76 -8.13 -2.25 -10.62
CA GLY A 76 -7.03 -1.66 -9.88
C GLY A 76 -7.12 -1.79 -8.36
N ASN A 77 -8.16 -2.45 -7.83
CA ASN A 77 -8.29 -2.62 -6.38
C ASN A 77 -7.23 -3.59 -5.84
N ILE A 78 -6.56 -3.17 -4.78
CA ILE A 78 -5.52 -3.93 -4.10
C ILE A 78 -6.15 -4.70 -2.95
N ILE A 79 -6.00 -6.03 -2.97
CA ILE A 79 -6.49 -6.93 -1.94
C ILE A 79 -5.29 -7.58 -1.26
N ILE A 80 -5.20 -7.39 0.05
CA ILE A 80 -4.22 -8.05 0.91
C ILE A 80 -4.88 -9.33 1.44
N PRO A 81 -4.33 -10.52 1.14
CA PRO A 81 -4.91 -11.76 1.60
C PRO A 81 -4.74 -11.96 3.11
N PRO A 82 -5.51 -12.88 3.72
CA PRO A 82 -5.28 -13.30 5.09
C PRO A 82 -3.89 -13.95 5.21
N GLN A 83 -3.37 -14.00 6.43
CA GLN A 83 -2.05 -14.54 6.77
C GLN A 83 -0.86 -13.79 6.12
N THR A 84 -1.07 -12.56 5.64
CA THR A 84 0.04 -11.71 5.21
C THR A 84 0.82 -11.24 6.45
N PRO A 85 2.12 -11.54 6.54
CA PRO A 85 2.94 -11.13 7.68
C PRO A 85 3.03 -9.61 7.82
N ILE A 86 3.31 -9.13 9.02
CA ILE A 86 3.70 -7.73 9.23
C ILE A 86 4.99 -7.46 8.45
N GLY A 87 5.07 -6.28 7.84
CA GLY A 87 6.21 -5.91 7.00
C GLY A 87 5.86 -4.83 5.99
N ARG A 88 6.87 -4.44 5.22
CA ARG A 88 6.73 -3.52 4.10
C ARG A 88 6.92 -4.28 2.79
N TYR A 89 6.01 -4.08 1.86
CA TYR A 89 5.96 -4.74 0.57
C TYR A 89 5.97 -3.70 -0.54
N THR A 90 6.72 -3.97 -1.59
CA THR A 90 6.82 -3.09 -2.75
C THR A 90 6.45 -3.87 -4.01
N LEU A 91 5.51 -3.34 -4.77
CA LEU A 91 5.03 -3.90 -6.03
C LEU A 91 5.21 -2.85 -7.13
N ASN A 92 5.53 -3.29 -8.34
CA ASN A 92 5.59 -2.41 -9.49
C ASN A 92 4.48 -2.78 -10.47
N TYR A 93 3.81 -1.78 -11.00
CA TYR A 93 2.80 -1.97 -12.03
C TYR A 93 3.09 -1.13 -13.27
N ARG A 94 2.46 -1.49 -14.36
CA ARG A 94 2.57 -0.79 -15.63
C ARG A 94 1.18 -0.59 -16.21
N ILE A 95 0.94 0.60 -16.72
CA ILE A 95 -0.24 0.96 -17.50
C ILE A 95 0.21 1.33 -18.91
N CYS A 96 -0.44 0.73 -19.91
CA CYS A 96 -0.24 1.05 -21.32
C CYS A 96 -1.56 1.52 -21.92
N ASP A 97 -1.48 2.48 -22.85
CA ASP A 97 -2.62 2.87 -23.67
C ASP A 97 -3.09 1.68 -24.53
N ASN A 98 -4.36 1.34 -24.45
CA ASN A 98 -4.99 0.28 -25.23
C ASN A 98 -5.50 0.77 -26.61
N SER A 99 -5.42 2.08 -26.89
CA SER A 99 -5.82 2.59 -28.19
C SER A 99 -4.86 2.08 -29.27
N GLN A 100 -5.38 1.37 -30.24
CA GLN A 100 -4.60 0.87 -31.40
C GLN A 100 -4.01 2.00 -32.27
N THR A 101 -4.45 3.23 -32.01
CA THR A 101 -4.15 4.41 -32.83
C THR A 101 -2.94 5.20 -32.37
N LEU A 102 -2.52 5.05 -31.12
CA LEU A 102 -1.43 5.85 -30.54
C LEU A 102 -0.28 4.95 -30.13
N LYS A 103 0.62 4.79 -31.05
CA LYS A 103 1.92 4.15 -30.83
C LYS A 103 3.01 5.22 -30.81
N ASP A 104 4.08 4.94 -30.10
CA ASP A 104 5.29 5.76 -30.23
C ASP A 104 5.84 5.70 -31.66
N LYS A 105 6.88 6.49 -31.95
CA LYS A 105 7.57 6.48 -33.24
C LYS A 105 8.10 5.10 -33.66
N ASN A 106 8.16 4.13 -32.74
CA ASN A 106 8.60 2.76 -32.96
C ASN A 106 7.43 1.77 -33.07
N GLN A 107 6.19 2.24 -33.21
CA GLN A 107 4.97 1.42 -33.27
C GLN A 107 4.67 0.66 -31.96
N LYS A 108 5.20 1.09 -30.82
CA LYS A 108 4.97 0.48 -29.51
C LYS A 108 3.89 1.23 -28.73
N PRO A 109 3.08 0.54 -27.90
CA PRO A 109 2.13 1.20 -27.02
C PRO A 109 2.84 2.15 -26.06
N ILE A 110 2.20 3.30 -25.79
CA ILE A 110 2.70 4.22 -24.76
C ILE A 110 2.43 3.62 -23.40
N CYS A 111 3.48 3.37 -22.63
CA CYS A 111 3.39 2.75 -21.30
C CYS A 111 4.12 3.60 -20.26
N LYS A 112 3.63 3.54 -19.02
CA LYS A 112 4.28 4.08 -17.83
C LYS A 112 4.28 3.04 -16.71
N THR A 113 5.19 3.20 -15.76
CA THR A 113 5.31 2.36 -14.57
C THR A 113 5.25 3.19 -13.32
N ALA A 114 4.68 2.63 -12.26
CA ALA A 114 4.71 3.20 -10.93
C ALA A 114 4.83 2.09 -9.87
N THR A 115 4.97 2.49 -8.61
CA THR A 115 5.25 1.62 -7.49
C THR A 115 4.13 1.70 -6.47
N ILE A 116 3.74 0.55 -5.91
CA ILE A 116 2.83 0.43 -4.77
C ILE A 116 3.67 0.03 -3.56
N THR A 117 3.56 0.78 -2.48
CA THR A 117 4.14 0.43 -1.18
C THR A 117 3.02 0.09 -0.21
N ILE A 118 3.08 -1.09 0.39
CA ILE A 118 2.10 -1.57 1.36
C ILE A 118 2.82 -1.84 2.67
N ALA A 119 2.39 -1.18 3.76
CA ALA A 119 2.86 -1.44 5.11
C ALA A 119 1.78 -2.24 5.86
N VAL A 120 2.10 -3.46 6.29
CA VAL A 120 1.28 -4.24 7.22
C VAL A 120 1.89 -4.07 8.60
N LEU A 121 1.18 -3.38 9.49
CA LEU A 121 1.65 -3.00 10.82
C LEU A 121 0.87 -3.75 11.90
N GLN A 122 1.52 -4.05 13.00
CA GLN A 122 0.84 -4.57 14.17
C GLN A 122 0.19 -3.42 14.95
N SER A 123 -1.10 -3.55 15.25
CA SER A 123 -1.76 -2.65 16.20
C SER A 123 -1.45 -3.10 17.61
N VAL A 124 -0.83 -2.24 18.38
CA VAL A 124 -0.63 -2.48 19.80
C VAL A 124 -1.94 -2.13 20.52
N THR A 125 -2.71 -3.13 20.91
CA THR A 125 -3.81 -2.92 21.84
C THR A 125 -3.21 -2.77 23.24
N THR A 126 -3.18 -1.54 23.75
CA THR A 126 -2.90 -1.33 25.18
C THR A 126 -3.99 -2.06 25.95
N PRO A 127 -3.66 -3.04 26.82
CA PRO A 127 -4.69 -3.68 27.63
C PRO A 127 -5.29 -2.61 28.54
N THR A 128 -6.58 -2.35 28.36
CA THR A 128 -7.34 -1.54 29.34
C THR A 128 -7.49 -2.41 30.57
N THR A 129 -6.65 -2.19 31.57
CA THR A 129 -6.78 -2.84 32.87
C THR A 129 -8.06 -2.32 33.51
N THR A 130 -9.13 -3.06 33.41
CA THR A 130 -10.34 -2.84 34.23
C THR A 130 -9.99 -3.27 35.64
N THR A 131 -9.56 -2.30 36.47
CA THR A 131 -9.33 -2.55 37.89
C THR A 131 -10.68 -2.67 38.55
N SER A 132 -11.10 -3.91 38.79
CA SER A 132 -12.18 -4.23 39.72
C SER A 132 -11.54 -4.76 40.98
N THR A 133 -11.83 -4.11 42.09
CA THR A 133 -11.82 -4.55 43.47
C THR A 133 -10.49 -4.45 44.24
N THR A 134 -10.48 -3.50 45.12
CA THR A 134 -9.92 -3.40 46.48
C THR A 134 -9.10 -4.59 46.99
N VAL A 135 -7.76 -4.52 46.81
CA VAL A 135 -6.82 -5.19 47.69
C VAL A 135 -5.71 -4.16 47.95
N THR A 136 -5.55 -3.79 49.21
CA THR A 136 -4.46 -2.89 49.62
C THR A 136 -3.14 -3.66 49.56
N THR A 137 -2.41 -3.52 48.46
CA THR A 137 -1.04 -4.03 48.36
C THR A 137 -0.11 -2.86 48.15
N THR A 138 0.84 -2.70 49.04
CA THR A 138 1.92 -1.72 48.92
C THR A 138 2.87 -2.20 47.82
N THR A 139 2.83 -1.64 46.64
CA THR A 139 3.77 -1.92 45.54
C THR A 139 4.83 -0.84 45.49
N THR A 140 6.10 -1.22 45.56
CA THR A 140 7.22 -0.32 45.29
C THR A 140 7.35 -0.22 43.75
N PRO A 141 7.24 0.97 43.15
CA PRO A 141 7.38 1.09 41.69
C PRO A 141 8.82 0.87 41.28
N THR A 142 9.04 -0.09 40.39
CA THR A 142 10.34 -0.25 39.70
C THR A 142 10.31 0.64 38.45
N VAL A 143 11.16 1.65 38.42
CA VAL A 143 11.30 2.54 37.27
C VAL A 143 12.09 1.79 36.19
N VAL A 144 11.44 1.50 35.06
CA VAL A 144 12.13 0.97 33.87
C VAL A 144 12.42 2.14 32.94
N THR A 145 13.70 2.39 32.71
CA THR A 145 14.15 3.41 31.76
C THR A 145 13.90 2.94 30.33
N PRO A 146 13.21 3.71 29.50
CA PRO A 146 13.02 3.34 28.08
C PRO A 146 14.39 3.38 27.37
N THR A 147 14.67 2.34 26.59
CA THR A 147 15.84 2.32 25.71
C THR A 147 15.47 2.94 24.37
N VAL A 148 16.10 4.04 24.01
CA VAL A 148 15.97 4.66 22.68
C VAL A 148 17.09 4.15 21.82
N ILE A 149 16.77 3.46 20.73
CA ILE A 149 17.74 3.07 19.71
C ILE A 149 17.57 4.02 18.54
N THR A 150 18.56 4.88 18.31
CA THR A 150 18.60 5.79 17.16
C THR A 150 19.53 5.18 16.12
N LEU A 151 19.01 4.81 14.97
CA LEU A 151 19.78 4.44 13.79
C LEU A 151 19.88 5.69 12.89
N SER A 152 21.01 5.88 12.23
CA SER A 152 21.39 7.17 11.63
C SER A 152 20.48 7.67 10.49
N ASP A 153 19.58 6.84 9.96
CA ASP A 153 18.71 7.22 8.84
C ASP A 153 17.21 7.04 9.11
N ASP A 154 16.84 6.35 10.20
CA ASP A 154 15.44 6.12 10.56
C ASP A 154 15.22 6.22 12.07
N THR A 155 14.25 7.01 12.50
CA THR A 155 13.87 7.09 13.91
C THR A 155 12.75 6.11 14.19
N TYR A 156 13.05 5.04 14.91
CA TYR A 156 12.06 4.10 15.40
C TYR A 156 11.76 4.38 16.87
N THR A 157 10.50 4.61 17.19
CA THR A 157 10.07 4.69 18.59
C THR A 157 9.59 3.31 19.01
N LEU A 158 10.37 2.61 19.83
CA LEU A 158 9.95 1.39 20.48
C LEU A 158 9.24 1.77 21.78
N THR A 159 7.93 1.64 21.82
CA THR A 159 7.19 1.79 23.06
C THR A 159 7.19 0.43 23.78
N THR A 160 7.96 0.29 24.82
CA THR A 160 7.91 -0.88 25.70
C THR A 160 6.79 -0.69 26.70
N THR A 161 5.85 -1.62 26.74
CA THR A 161 4.80 -1.67 27.78
C THR A 161 5.41 -2.23 29.06
N GLU A 162 5.28 -1.49 30.16
CA GLU A 162 5.69 -2.01 31.47
C GLU A 162 4.84 -3.23 31.81
N SER A 163 5.51 -4.34 32.12
CA SER A 163 4.89 -5.51 32.72
C SER A 163 5.08 -5.40 34.22
N THR A 164 4.03 -5.03 34.94
CA THR A 164 4.03 -5.09 36.41
C THR A 164 3.73 -6.52 36.85
N THR A 165 4.70 -7.20 37.42
CA THR A 165 4.49 -8.49 38.07
C THR A 165 3.98 -8.25 39.48
N THR A 166 2.71 -8.57 39.74
CA THR A 166 2.12 -8.48 41.09
C THR A 166 2.34 -9.80 41.77
N THR A 167 3.18 -9.82 42.80
CA THR A 167 3.32 -11.00 43.71
C THR A 167 2.29 -10.84 44.82
N ALA A 168 1.31 -11.70 44.86
CA ALA A 168 0.40 -11.78 45.99
C ALA A 168 1.05 -12.57 47.10
N THR A 169 1.21 -11.97 48.30
CA THR A 169 1.61 -12.68 49.51
C THR A 169 0.34 -12.97 50.30
N THR A 170 0.08 -14.25 50.60
CA THR A 170 -0.97 -14.71 51.49
C THR A 170 -0.64 -14.46 52.96
#